data_0ca612261f5977a32a33d1a729dba711
#
_entry.id   0ca612261f5977a32a33d1a729dba711
#
_cell.length_a   1.000
_cell.length_b   1.000
_cell.length_c   1.000
_cell.angle_alpha   90.00
_cell.angle_beta   90.00
_cell.angle_gamma   90.00
#
_symmetry.space_group_name_H-M   'P 1'
#
loop_
_entity.id
_entity.type
_entity.pdbx_description
1 polymer ?
#
loop_
_entity_poly.entity_id
_entity_poly.type
_entity_poly.pdbx_seq_one_letter_code
_entity_poly.pdbx_strand_id
1 'polypeptide(L)'
;MNKIWKIKGFTFFILIAFINAFMDLGHKITIQNTIYKVYDGSELTLLTSVINALILLPFIFLFSPSGFLADKYPKNVVMRICAWFGLLLSIIIALCYFFGYFWFAFIATLFMAAQSAIYSPAKYGFIKDLVGKDLLAWGNGVIQAVAIVAILAGMSVFSLLFESLYALSDLGFLAQKGEILQS
;
A
#
# COMPACT_ATOMS: atom_id res chain seq x y z
N MET A 1 13.50 21.47 16.50
CA MET A 1 12.25 20.71 16.21
C MET A 1 11.14 21.56 15.59
N ASN A 2 10.86 22.76 16.08
CA ASN A 2 9.71 23.55 15.58
C ASN A 2 9.84 24.16 14.17
N LYS A 3 11.01 24.19 13.55
CA LYS A 3 11.20 24.82 12.22
C LYS A 3 10.56 24.03 11.07
N ILE A 4 10.63 22.71 11.09
CA ILE A 4 10.15 21.86 9.98
C ILE A 4 8.61 21.88 9.84
N TRP A 5 7.90 21.93 10.97
CA TRP A 5 6.42 22.01 10.99
C TRP A 5 5.87 23.37 10.54
N LYS A 6 6.72 24.40 10.50
CA LYS A 6 6.37 25.73 9.97
C LYS A 6 6.52 25.82 8.46
N ILE A 7 7.12 24.81 7.81
CA ILE A 7 7.26 24.77 6.35
C ILE A 7 5.88 24.54 5.73
N LYS A 8 5.46 25.47 4.88
CA LYS A 8 4.17 25.40 4.19
C LYS A 8 4.09 24.12 3.34
N GLY A 9 3.08 23.30 3.57
CA GLY A 9 2.88 22.05 2.85
C GLY A 9 3.52 20.82 3.48
N PHE A 10 4.43 20.95 4.44
CA PHE A 10 5.10 19.80 5.07
C PHE A 10 4.09 18.85 5.76
N THR A 11 3.15 19.39 6.52
CA THR A 11 2.11 18.59 7.21
C THR A 11 1.23 17.83 6.21
N PHE A 12 0.81 18.48 5.11
CA PHE A 12 0.02 17.81 4.06
C PHE A 12 0.83 16.72 3.37
N PHE A 13 2.12 16.95 3.11
CA PHE A 13 3.00 15.97 2.53
C PHE A 13 3.14 14.72 3.43
N ILE A 14 3.34 14.91 4.74
CA ILE A 14 3.41 13.83 5.73
C ILE A 14 2.08 13.06 5.79
N LEU A 15 0.93 13.76 5.78
CA LEU A 15 -0.39 13.13 5.79
C LEU A 15 -0.62 12.26 4.54
N ILE A 16 -0.27 12.75 3.37
CA ILE A 16 -0.37 11.98 2.11
C ILE A 16 0.55 10.76 2.15
N ALA A 17 1.78 10.91 2.65
CA ALA A 17 2.72 9.80 2.80
C ALA A 17 2.22 8.74 3.79
N PHE A 18 1.58 9.18 4.89
CA PHE A 18 0.92 8.30 5.85
C PHE A 18 -0.20 7.50 5.20
N ILE A 19 -1.15 8.17 4.55
CA ILE A 19 -2.31 7.53 3.91
C ILE A 19 -1.85 6.53 2.85
N ASN A 20 -0.87 6.89 2.02
CA ASN A 20 -0.36 5.98 0.99
C ASN A 20 0.22 4.70 1.61
N ALA A 21 1.08 4.80 2.62
CA ALA A 21 1.67 3.65 3.28
C ALA A 21 0.63 2.81 4.06
N PHE A 22 -0.32 3.47 4.71
CA PHE A 22 -1.43 2.86 5.44
C PHE A 22 -2.30 1.98 4.52
N MET A 23 -2.70 2.52 3.37
CA MET A 23 -3.53 1.81 2.39
C MET A 23 -2.78 0.66 1.72
N ASP A 24 -1.52 0.87 1.32
CA ASP A 24 -0.69 -0.12 0.65
C ASP A 24 -0.54 -1.40 1.50
N LEU A 25 -0.11 -1.25 2.75
CA LEU A 25 0.05 -2.37 3.67
C LEU A 25 -1.28 -2.93 4.18
N GLY A 26 -2.30 -2.09 4.31
CA GLY A 26 -3.65 -2.51 4.66
C GLY A 26 -4.24 -3.48 3.63
N HIS A 27 -4.16 -3.17 2.34
CA HIS A 27 -4.63 -4.09 1.30
C HIS A 27 -3.78 -5.36 1.21
N LYS A 28 -2.47 -5.24 1.39
CA LYS A 28 -1.58 -6.40 1.43
C LYS A 28 -1.96 -7.38 2.54
N ILE A 29 -2.20 -6.91 3.76
CA ILE A 29 -2.57 -7.79 4.88
C ILE A 29 -3.95 -8.43 4.68
N THR A 30 -4.87 -7.74 4.00
CA THR A 30 -6.19 -8.30 3.67
C THR A 30 -6.06 -9.51 2.74
N ILE A 31 -5.20 -9.42 1.70
CA ILE A 31 -4.88 -10.57 0.83
C ILE A 31 -4.30 -11.74 1.64
N GLN A 32 -3.33 -11.46 2.52
CA GLN A 32 -2.71 -12.49 3.35
C GLN A 32 -3.70 -13.15 4.30
N ASN A 33 -4.56 -12.37 4.95
CA ASN A 33 -5.59 -12.89 5.85
C ASN A 33 -6.60 -13.76 5.10
N THR A 34 -6.97 -13.40 3.87
CA THR A 34 -7.86 -14.22 3.03
C THR A 34 -7.24 -15.59 2.76
N ILE A 35 -5.97 -15.64 2.36
CA ILE A 35 -5.27 -16.90 2.11
C ILE A 35 -5.17 -17.73 3.38
N TYR A 36 -4.85 -17.08 4.50
CA TYR A 36 -4.75 -17.74 5.81
C TYR A 36 -6.07 -18.38 6.27
N LYS A 37 -7.23 -17.82 5.87
CA LYS A 37 -8.56 -18.37 6.19
C LYS A 37 -8.99 -19.52 5.27
N VAL A 38 -8.40 -19.61 4.08
CA VAL A 38 -8.85 -20.54 3.02
C VAL A 38 -7.95 -21.78 2.91
N TYR A 39 -6.65 -21.61 3.11
CA TYR A 39 -5.64 -22.65 2.92
C TYR A 39 -4.95 -23.03 4.23
N ASP A 40 -4.53 -24.28 4.33
CA ASP A 40 -3.82 -24.84 5.46
C ASP A 40 -2.52 -25.55 5.06
N GLY A 41 -1.65 -25.80 6.03
CA GLY A 41 -0.45 -26.63 5.88
C GLY A 41 0.56 -26.10 4.86
N SER A 42 1.00 -26.98 3.95
CA SER A 42 2.02 -26.66 2.95
C SER A 42 1.54 -25.72 1.86
N GLU A 43 0.25 -25.78 1.50
CA GLU A 43 -0.36 -24.91 0.49
C GLU A 43 -0.40 -23.46 0.97
N LEU A 44 -0.80 -23.24 2.22
CA LEU A 44 -0.77 -21.92 2.85
C LEU A 44 0.63 -21.31 2.79
N THR A 45 1.64 -22.07 3.17
CA THR A 45 3.04 -21.61 3.21
C THR A 45 3.53 -21.26 1.79
N LEU A 46 3.23 -22.10 0.82
CA LEU A 46 3.62 -21.88 -0.58
C LEU A 46 2.94 -20.65 -1.16
N LEU A 47 1.61 -20.55 -1.05
CA LEU A 47 0.84 -19.42 -1.59
C LEU A 47 1.24 -18.10 -0.94
N THR A 48 1.40 -18.07 0.39
CA THR A 48 1.88 -16.89 1.10
C THR A 48 3.26 -16.45 0.60
N SER A 49 4.17 -17.38 0.37
CA SER A 49 5.51 -17.11 -0.14
C SER A 49 5.47 -16.56 -1.57
N VAL A 50 4.70 -17.20 -2.45
CA VAL A 50 4.53 -16.78 -3.85
C VAL A 50 3.92 -15.39 -3.93
N ILE A 51 2.85 -15.12 -3.18
CA ILE A 51 2.18 -13.82 -3.20
C ILE A 51 3.07 -12.72 -2.65
N ASN A 52 3.82 -12.97 -1.56
CA ASN A 52 4.80 -12.00 -1.08
C ASN A 52 5.89 -11.70 -2.11
N ALA A 53 6.39 -12.73 -2.80
CA ALA A 53 7.36 -12.56 -3.89
C ALA A 53 6.76 -11.73 -5.04
N LEU A 54 5.54 -12.03 -5.49
CA LEU A 54 4.86 -11.32 -6.57
C LEU A 54 4.62 -9.84 -6.22
N ILE A 55 4.26 -9.51 -4.97
CA ILE A 55 4.09 -8.11 -4.53
C ILE A 55 5.44 -7.35 -4.54
N LEU A 56 6.56 -8.04 -4.35
CA LEU A 56 7.89 -7.42 -4.43
C LEU A 56 8.38 -7.19 -5.86
N LEU A 57 7.90 -7.97 -6.84
CA LEU A 57 8.34 -7.86 -8.24
C LEU A 57 8.22 -6.44 -8.81
N PRO A 58 7.12 -5.69 -8.64
CA PRO A 58 7.02 -4.32 -9.11
C PRO A 58 8.14 -3.42 -8.62
N PHE A 59 8.59 -3.57 -7.37
CA PHE A 59 9.70 -2.79 -6.81
C PHE A 59 11.02 -3.11 -7.51
N ILE A 60 11.24 -4.37 -7.89
CA ILE A 60 12.46 -4.79 -8.61
C ILE A 60 12.44 -4.27 -10.05
N PHE A 61 11.37 -4.52 -10.79
CA PHE A 61 11.27 -4.16 -12.21
C PHE A 61 11.14 -2.64 -12.43
N LEU A 62 10.45 -1.95 -11.54
CA LEU A 62 10.25 -0.51 -11.65
C LEU A 62 11.32 0.33 -10.94
N PHE A 63 12.33 -0.28 -10.33
CA PHE A 63 13.38 0.44 -9.61
C PHE A 63 14.04 1.52 -10.49
N SER A 64 14.54 1.13 -11.66
CA SER A 64 15.19 2.05 -12.60
C SER A 64 14.19 2.99 -13.30
N PRO A 65 13.06 2.51 -13.88
CA PRO A 65 12.05 3.38 -14.47
C PRO A 65 11.47 4.42 -13.49
N SER A 66 11.24 4.06 -12.23
CA SER A 66 10.67 4.99 -11.24
C SER A 66 11.62 6.11 -10.86
N GLY A 67 12.93 5.81 -10.75
CA GLY A 67 13.97 6.82 -10.58
C GLY A 67 13.99 7.80 -11.75
N PHE A 68 14.00 7.30 -12.98
CA PHE A 68 13.96 8.13 -14.18
C PHE A 68 12.71 9.03 -14.23
N LEU A 69 11.52 8.51 -13.87
CA LEU A 69 10.30 9.32 -13.81
C LEU A 69 10.40 10.43 -12.76
N ALA A 70 10.94 10.11 -11.57
CA ALA A 70 11.11 11.08 -10.49
C ALA A 70 12.11 12.19 -10.82
N ASP A 71 13.09 11.92 -11.70
CA ASP A 71 14.05 12.91 -12.15
C ASP A 71 13.54 13.73 -13.34
N LYS A 72 12.80 13.11 -14.26
CA LYS A 72 12.30 13.74 -15.47
C LYS A 72 11.11 14.67 -15.24
N TYR A 73 10.23 14.32 -14.31
CA TYR A 73 8.98 15.06 -14.06
C TYR A 73 8.99 15.76 -12.69
N PRO A 74 8.22 16.84 -12.53
CA PRO A 74 8.06 17.46 -11.20
C PRO A 74 7.53 16.44 -10.18
N LYS A 75 8.26 16.23 -9.11
CA LYS A 75 8.01 15.20 -8.11
C LYS A 75 6.62 15.27 -7.49
N ASN A 76 6.12 16.50 -7.26
CA ASN A 76 4.77 16.75 -6.78
C ASN A 76 3.68 16.27 -7.76
N VAL A 77 3.95 16.34 -9.06
CA VAL A 77 3.02 15.84 -10.10
C VAL A 77 3.01 14.33 -10.10
N VAL A 78 4.18 13.69 -10.09
CA VAL A 78 4.31 12.23 -10.00
C VAL A 78 3.58 11.70 -8.76
N MET A 79 3.85 12.29 -7.60
CA MET A 79 3.19 11.90 -6.34
C MET A 79 1.66 12.07 -6.39
N ARG A 80 1.17 13.17 -6.99
CA ARG A 80 -0.28 13.43 -7.12
C ARG A 80 -0.95 12.41 -8.02
N ILE A 81 -0.35 12.09 -9.17
CA ILE A 81 -0.87 11.06 -10.09
C ILE A 81 -0.90 9.70 -9.38
N CYS A 82 0.20 9.32 -8.72
CA CYS A 82 0.25 8.08 -7.94
C CYS A 82 -0.81 8.04 -6.84
N ALA A 83 -1.04 9.14 -6.12
CA ALA A 83 -2.05 9.20 -5.06
C ALA A 83 -3.48 9.00 -5.60
N TRP A 84 -3.83 9.64 -6.71
CA TRP A 84 -5.14 9.44 -7.37
C TRP A 84 -5.31 8.02 -7.90
N PHE A 85 -4.26 7.46 -8.50
CA PHE A 85 -4.27 6.08 -8.99
C PHE A 85 -4.39 5.08 -7.82
N GLY A 86 -3.67 5.31 -6.72
CA GLY A 86 -3.78 4.52 -5.50
C GLY A 86 -5.18 4.57 -4.88
N LEU A 87 -5.82 5.75 -4.87
CA LEU A 87 -7.21 5.88 -4.41
C LEU A 87 -8.18 5.07 -5.29
N LEU A 88 -8.04 5.16 -6.61
CA LEU A 88 -8.86 4.39 -7.55
C LEU A 88 -8.67 2.88 -7.33
N LEU A 89 -7.44 2.42 -7.21
CA LEU A 89 -7.13 1.01 -6.95
C LEU A 89 -7.70 0.54 -5.61
N SER A 90 -7.62 1.36 -4.55
CA SER A 90 -8.22 1.04 -3.25
C SER A 90 -9.72 0.80 -3.35
N ILE A 91 -10.44 1.64 -4.11
CA ILE A 91 -11.88 1.48 -4.33
C ILE A 91 -12.15 0.19 -5.11
N ILE A 92 -11.37 -0.09 -6.16
CA ILE A 92 -11.50 -1.31 -6.96
C ILE A 92 -11.27 -2.54 -6.09
N ILE A 93 -10.22 -2.57 -5.27
CA ILE A 93 -9.92 -3.68 -4.37
C ILE A 93 -11.07 -3.90 -3.39
N ALA A 94 -11.59 -2.82 -2.78
CA ALA A 94 -12.72 -2.92 -1.86
C ALA A 94 -13.98 -3.48 -2.54
N LEU A 95 -14.29 -3.05 -3.76
CA LEU A 95 -15.41 -3.58 -4.54
C LEU A 95 -15.18 -5.04 -4.93
N CYS A 96 -13.96 -5.42 -5.34
CA CYS A 96 -13.63 -6.81 -5.64
C CYS A 96 -13.83 -7.71 -4.41
N TYR A 97 -13.44 -7.27 -3.22
CA TYR A 97 -13.73 -7.99 -1.98
C TYR A 97 -15.23 -8.07 -1.68
N PHE A 98 -15.95 -6.98 -1.88
CA PHE A 98 -17.39 -6.96 -1.67
C PHE A 98 -18.15 -7.94 -2.58
N PHE A 99 -17.72 -8.10 -3.85
CA PHE A 99 -18.30 -9.02 -4.81
C PHE A 99 -17.67 -10.43 -4.79
N GLY A 100 -16.67 -10.70 -3.95
CA GLY A 100 -16.02 -12.00 -3.86
C GLY A 100 -14.96 -12.29 -4.93
N TYR A 101 -14.56 -11.32 -5.70
CA TYR A 101 -13.56 -11.49 -6.75
C TYR A 101 -12.11 -11.40 -6.22
N PHE A 102 -11.68 -12.43 -5.50
CA PHE A 102 -10.36 -12.45 -4.85
C PHE A 102 -9.19 -12.25 -5.82
N TRP A 103 -9.17 -12.96 -6.94
CA TRP A 103 -8.07 -12.86 -7.91
C TRP A 103 -7.95 -11.48 -8.54
N PHE A 104 -9.08 -10.82 -8.81
CA PHE A 104 -9.08 -9.44 -9.29
C PHE A 104 -8.60 -8.47 -8.21
N ALA A 105 -8.96 -8.67 -6.95
CA ALA A 105 -8.42 -7.91 -5.83
C ALA A 105 -6.91 -8.08 -5.69
N PHE A 106 -6.41 -9.32 -5.86
CA PHE A 106 -4.98 -9.61 -5.85
C PHE A 106 -4.24 -8.90 -7.00
N ILE A 107 -4.74 -8.98 -8.23
CA ILE A 107 -4.16 -8.28 -9.38
C ILE A 107 -4.14 -6.76 -9.15
N ALA A 108 -5.24 -6.19 -8.65
CA ALA A 108 -5.29 -4.76 -8.32
C ALA A 108 -4.30 -4.37 -7.21
N THR A 109 -4.03 -5.27 -6.25
CA THR A 109 -2.99 -5.08 -5.22
C THR A 109 -1.57 -5.10 -5.83
N LEU A 110 -1.31 -5.88 -6.87
CA LEU A 110 -0.03 -5.81 -7.60
C LEU A 110 0.15 -4.46 -8.29
N PHE A 111 -0.92 -3.91 -8.90
CA PHE A 111 -0.88 -2.55 -9.45
C PHE A 111 -0.69 -1.49 -8.37
N MET A 112 -1.23 -1.68 -7.18
CA MET A 112 -0.98 -0.80 -6.04
C MET A 112 0.49 -0.86 -5.60
N ALA A 113 1.10 -2.04 -5.56
CA ALA A 113 2.54 -2.19 -5.31
C ALA A 113 3.39 -1.50 -6.39
N ALA A 114 3.00 -1.59 -7.67
CA ALA A 114 3.65 -0.88 -8.77
C ALA A 114 3.54 0.65 -8.61
N GLN A 115 2.37 1.16 -8.24
CA GLN A 115 2.16 2.56 -7.93
C GLN A 115 3.05 3.02 -6.77
N SER A 116 3.16 2.23 -5.69
CA SER A 116 4.01 2.53 -4.54
C SER A 116 5.50 2.52 -4.90
N ALA A 117 5.92 1.64 -5.81
CA ALA A 117 7.28 1.62 -6.34
C ALA A 117 7.64 2.91 -7.11
N ILE A 118 6.69 3.48 -7.87
CA ILE A 118 6.88 4.76 -8.58
C ILE A 118 6.79 5.96 -7.61
N TYR A 119 5.88 5.90 -6.64
CA TYR A 119 5.69 6.95 -5.64
C TYR A 119 6.94 7.16 -4.77
N SER A 120 7.62 6.08 -4.41
CA SER A 120 8.69 6.08 -3.40
C SER A 120 9.87 7.00 -3.76
N PRO A 121 10.53 6.92 -4.94
CA PRO A 121 11.63 7.84 -5.29
C PRO A 121 11.17 9.29 -5.41
N ALA A 122 9.97 9.54 -5.94
CA ALA A 122 9.41 10.89 -6.02
C ALA A 122 9.21 11.50 -4.63
N LYS A 123 8.73 10.70 -3.66
CA LYS A 123 8.56 11.11 -2.25
C LYS A 123 9.89 11.53 -1.62
N TYR A 124 10.93 10.69 -1.75
CA TYR A 124 12.23 11.00 -1.18
C TYR A 124 12.96 12.16 -1.89
N GLY A 125 12.75 12.32 -3.19
CA GLY A 125 13.23 13.48 -3.93
C GLY A 125 12.50 14.77 -3.52
N PHE A 126 11.19 14.71 -3.35
CA PHE A 126 10.36 15.88 -3.01
C PHE A 126 10.65 16.43 -1.61
N ILE A 127 10.99 15.59 -0.63
CA ILE A 127 11.32 16.08 0.70
C ILE A 127 12.53 17.02 0.69
N LYS A 128 13.54 16.72 -0.13
CA LYS A 128 14.71 17.59 -0.31
C LYS A 128 14.32 18.96 -0.85
N ASP A 129 13.41 18.99 -1.83
CA ASP A 129 12.91 20.22 -2.43
C ASP A 129 12.05 21.02 -1.44
N LEU A 130 11.34 20.32 -0.54
CA LEU A 130 10.45 20.94 0.43
C LEU A 130 11.15 21.52 1.66
N VAL A 131 12.11 20.78 2.26
CA VAL A 131 12.74 21.17 3.53
C VAL A 131 14.15 21.78 3.35
N GLY A 132 14.72 21.68 2.16
CA GLY A 132 16.09 22.12 1.89
C GLY A 132 17.16 21.19 2.45
N LYS A 133 18.44 21.52 2.19
CA LYS A 133 19.58 20.68 2.58
C LYS A 133 19.77 20.61 4.10
N ASP A 134 19.54 21.72 4.79
CA ASP A 134 19.81 21.84 6.24
C ASP A 134 18.87 20.99 7.11
N LEU A 135 17.65 20.78 6.66
CA LEU A 135 16.64 20.01 7.39
C LEU A 135 16.37 18.63 6.78
N LEU A 136 17.14 18.21 5.75
CA LEU A 136 16.90 16.98 5.01
C LEU A 136 16.99 15.74 5.91
N ALA A 137 17.97 15.67 6.81
CA ALA A 137 18.12 14.55 7.74
C ALA A 137 16.90 14.43 8.67
N TRP A 138 16.43 15.55 9.21
CA TRP A 138 15.23 15.60 10.03
C TRP A 138 13.96 15.24 9.25
N GLY A 139 13.83 15.75 8.04
CA GLY A 139 12.71 15.45 7.15
C GLY A 139 12.61 13.96 6.82
N ASN A 140 13.74 13.33 6.47
CA ASN A 140 13.81 11.90 6.22
C ASN A 140 13.48 11.08 7.49
N GLY A 141 13.97 11.50 8.66
CA GLY A 141 13.65 10.87 9.94
C GLY A 141 12.15 10.89 10.24
N VAL A 142 11.49 12.04 10.06
CA VAL A 142 10.04 12.18 10.25
C VAL A 142 9.26 11.31 9.27
N ILE A 143 9.62 11.32 7.97
CA ILE A 143 8.94 10.47 6.96
C ILE A 143 9.07 8.99 7.29
N GLN A 144 10.24 8.53 7.72
CA GLN A 144 10.43 7.11 8.08
C GLN A 144 9.64 6.74 9.33
N ALA A 145 9.65 7.58 10.36
CA ALA A 145 8.85 7.35 11.55
C ALA A 145 7.35 7.28 11.23
N VAL A 146 6.86 8.22 10.42
CA VAL A 146 5.45 8.25 9.97
C VAL A 146 5.11 7.02 9.12
N ALA A 147 6.02 6.60 8.24
CA ALA A 147 5.81 5.40 7.42
C ALA A 147 5.69 4.14 8.29
N ILE A 148 6.55 3.98 9.31
CA ILE A 148 6.46 2.83 10.24
C ILE A 148 5.12 2.85 10.98
N VAL A 149 4.71 3.99 11.52
CA VAL A 149 3.42 4.11 12.21
C VAL A 149 2.26 3.82 11.27
N ALA A 150 2.31 4.33 10.02
CA ALA A 150 1.28 4.09 9.01
C ALA A 150 1.17 2.60 8.63
N ILE A 151 2.31 1.92 8.47
CA ILE A 151 2.38 0.49 8.17
C ILE A 151 1.73 -0.32 9.30
N LEU A 152 2.16 -0.09 10.55
CA LEU A 152 1.63 -0.82 11.70
C LEU A 152 0.13 -0.53 11.89
N ALA A 153 -0.29 0.72 11.78
CA ALA A 153 -1.70 1.10 11.88
C ALA A 153 -2.52 0.49 10.73
N GLY A 154 -2.02 0.52 9.49
CA GLY A 154 -2.68 -0.08 8.33
C GLY A 154 -2.88 -1.57 8.50
N MET A 155 -1.82 -2.30 8.83
CA MET A 155 -1.90 -3.74 9.07
C MET A 155 -2.88 -4.08 10.20
N SER A 156 -2.84 -3.35 11.32
CA SER A 156 -3.72 -3.60 12.47
C SER A 156 -5.18 -3.28 12.15
N VAL A 157 -5.45 -2.11 11.58
CA VAL A 157 -6.84 -1.68 11.29
C VAL A 157 -7.47 -2.58 10.23
N PHE A 158 -6.77 -2.87 9.13
CA PHE A 158 -7.31 -3.73 8.08
C PHE A 158 -7.46 -5.18 8.53
N SER A 159 -6.57 -5.70 9.38
CA SER A 159 -6.71 -7.03 9.95
C SER A 159 -7.93 -7.12 10.88
N LEU A 160 -8.14 -6.13 11.76
CA LEU A 160 -9.32 -6.08 12.62
C LEU A 160 -10.62 -5.93 11.84
N LEU A 161 -10.63 -5.07 10.81
CA LEU A 161 -11.78 -4.91 9.91
C LEU A 161 -12.07 -6.22 9.16
N PHE A 162 -11.03 -6.89 8.66
CA PHE A 162 -11.17 -8.17 7.99
C PHE A 162 -11.78 -9.22 8.92
N GLU A 163 -11.27 -9.39 10.14
CA GLU A 163 -11.80 -10.36 11.11
C GLU A 163 -13.24 -10.03 11.51
N SER A 164 -13.57 -8.76 11.74
CA SER A 164 -14.94 -8.36 12.09
C SER A 164 -15.93 -8.60 10.95
N LEU A 165 -15.55 -8.27 9.71
CA LEU A 165 -16.37 -8.52 8.52
C LEU A 165 -16.47 -10.02 8.21
N TYR A 166 -15.38 -10.77 8.43
CA TYR A 166 -15.38 -12.22 8.27
C TYR A 166 -16.32 -12.90 9.26
N ALA A 167 -16.31 -12.48 10.53
CA ALA A 167 -17.22 -13.00 11.55
C ALA A 167 -18.71 -12.68 11.25
N LEU A 168 -18.97 -11.49 10.67
CA LEU A 168 -20.31 -11.10 10.23
C LEU A 168 -20.74 -11.84 8.95
N SER A 169 -19.80 -12.26 8.11
CA SER A 169 -20.04 -12.96 6.84
C SER A 169 -20.22 -14.47 6.98
N ASP A 170 -20.14 -15.04 8.18
CA ASP A 170 -20.63 -16.38 8.48
C ASP A 170 -22.14 -16.53 8.09
N LEU A 171 -22.74 -15.41 7.75
CA LEU A 171 -24.07 -15.25 7.17
C LEU A 171 -24.14 -15.34 5.62
N GLY A 172 -23.09 -15.71 4.89
CA GLY A 172 -23.28 -16.06 3.48
C GLY A 172 -22.21 -15.69 2.45
N PHE A 173 -21.30 -14.77 2.70
CA PHE A 173 -20.38 -14.27 1.67
C PHE A 173 -19.12 -15.13 1.47
N LEU A 174 -18.62 -15.76 2.55
CA LEU A 174 -17.46 -16.67 2.52
C LEU A 174 -17.85 -18.14 2.69
N ALA A 175 -19.14 -18.45 2.87
CA ALA A 175 -19.66 -19.82 2.81
C ALA A 175 -19.56 -20.43 1.40
N GLN A 176 -19.42 -19.62 0.34
CA GLN A 176 -19.00 -20.03 -1.00
C GLN A 176 -17.48 -20.28 -1.10
N LYS A 177 -16.87 -20.69 0.01
CA LYS A 177 -15.43 -20.91 0.17
C LYS A 177 -14.78 -21.83 -0.88
N GLY A 178 -15.50 -22.75 -1.44
CA GLY A 178 -14.98 -23.71 -2.41
C GLY A 178 -15.03 -23.23 -3.85
N GLU A 179 -15.96 -22.34 -4.22
CA GLU A 179 -16.19 -22.00 -5.62
C GLU A 179 -15.39 -20.78 -6.10
N ILE A 180 -15.10 -19.82 -5.23
CA ILE A 180 -14.42 -18.57 -5.62
C ILE A 180 -12.92 -18.77 -5.91
N LEU A 181 -12.30 -19.77 -5.30
CA LEU A 181 -10.86 -20.06 -5.47
C LEU A 181 -10.61 -21.29 -6.35
N GLN A 182 -11.64 -22.04 -6.74
CA GLN A 182 -11.56 -23.18 -7.66
C GLN A 182 -11.99 -22.81 -9.10
N SER A 183 -12.53 -21.63 -9.33
CA SER A 183 -12.86 -21.07 -10.65
C SER A 183 -11.77 -20.11 -11.14
#